data_c05ed5078fe1506414d35879425e42e7
#
_entry.id   c05ed5078fe1506414d35879425e42e7
#
_cell.length_a   1.000
_cell.length_b   1.000
_cell.length_c   1.000
_cell.angle_alpha   90.00
_cell.angle_beta   90.00
_cell.angle_gamma   90.00
#
_symmetry.space_group_name_H-M   'P 1'
#
loop_
_entity.id
_entity.type
_entity.pdbx_description
1 polymer ?
#
loop_
_entity_poly.entity_id
_entity_poly.type
_entity_poly.pdbx_seq_one_letter_code
_entity_poly.pdbx_strand_id
1 'polypeptide(L)'
;MMFSYKYKNPGILLLIAALILTIYYFLFNFRFSFPVFAVISSYSETKFFWSFSTNFADELILLLFSVGFVLTIFSSEKTEYREYKLIRRKAIYYTIMAEIGYLIFIILFSFGSAFIALVIINLFLPFVLYLVFFNVMKLKVLRMKQKLKNTTS
;
A
#
# COMPACT_ATOMS: atom_id res chain seq x y z
N MET A 1 11.85 -12.38 8.27
CA MET A 1 11.36 -11.98 9.60
C MET A 1 9.98 -11.36 9.39
N MET A 2 8.97 -11.68 10.22
CA MET A 2 7.62 -11.12 10.09
C MET A 2 7.23 -10.50 11.43
N PHE A 3 6.46 -9.42 11.37
CA PHE A 3 5.90 -8.83 12.58
C PHE A 3 4.84 -9.74 13.22
N SER A 4 4.64 -9.61 14.52
CA SER A 4 3.56 -10.32 15.21
C SER A 4 2.19 -9.94 14.60
N TYR A 5 1.24 -10.89 14.62
CA TYR A 5 -0.13 -10.66 14.13
C TYR A 5 -0.81 -9.44 14.78
N LYS A 6 -0.35 -9.03 15.97
CA LYS A 6 -0.88 -7.87 16.70
C LYS A 6 -0.75 -6.56 15.91
N TYR A 7 0.27 -6.45 15.04
CA TYR A 7 0.51 -5.25 14.23
C TYR A 7 -0.36 -5.16 12.99
N LYS A 8 -1.08 -6.23 12.62
CA LYS A 8 -1.97 -6.23 11.45
C LYS A 8 -3.17 -5.30 11.63
N ASN A 9 -3.82 -5.33 12.80
CA ASN A 9 -4.96 -4.48 13.09
C ASN A 9 -4.61 -2.98 13.09
N PRO A 10 -3.54 -2.53 13.80
CA PRO A 10 -3.04 -1.16 13.66
C PRO A 10 -2.72 -0.77 12.21
N GLY A 11 -2.11 -1.69 11.43
CA GLY A 11 -1.84 -1.43 10.02
C GLY A 11 -3.10 -1.14 9.21
N ILE A 12 -4.15 -1.96 9.37
CA ILE A 12 -5.44 -1.75 8.71
C ILE A 12 -6.08 -0.43 9.16
N LEU A 13 -6.00 -0.10 10.45
CA LEU A 13 -6.55 1.14 10.99
C LEU A 13 -5.85 2.36 10.39
N LEU A 14 -4.53 2.31 10.23
CA LEU A 14 -3.76 3.36 9.56
C LEU A 14 -4.15 3.52 8.07
N LEU A 15 -4.39 2.42 7.36
CA LEU A 15 -4.87 2.47 5.97
C LEU A 15 -6.25 3.13 5.86
N ILE A 16 -7.17 2.80 6.78
CA ILE A 16 -8.50 3.42 6.84
C ILE A 16 -8.37 4.92 7.14
N ALA A 17 -7.54 5.29 8.12
CA ALA A 17 -7.28 6.69 8.46
C ALA A 17 -6.69 7.46 7.27
N ALA A 18 -5.71 6.89 6.57
CA ALA A 18 -5.12 7.47 5.38
C ALA A 18 -6.16 7.69 4.28
N LEU A 19 -7.07 6.71 4.07
CA LEU A 19 -8.13 6.80 3.08
C LEU A 19 -9.14 7.91 3.42
N ILE A 20 -9.54 8.01 4.70
CA ILE A 20 -10.43 9.08 5.17
C ILE A 20 -9.77 10.45 4.98
N LEU A 21 -8.48 10.60 5.37
CA LEU A 21 -7.76 11.85 5.17
C LEU A 21 -7.60 12.19 3.69
N THR A 22 -7.40 11.22 2.81
CA THR A 22 -7.36 11.43 1.36
C THR A 22 -8.68 12.00 0.84
N ILE A 23 -9.82 11.43 1.28
CA ILE A 23 -11.15 11.94 0.92
C ILE A 23 -11.32 13.38 1.43
N TYR A 24 -10.93 13.64 2.68
CA TYR A 24 -11.00 14.97 3.27
C TYR A 24 -10.12 15.99 2.51
N TYR A 25 -8.91 15.58 2.12
CA TYR A 25 -7.98 16.40 1.36
C TYR A 25 -8.58 16.84 0.01
N PHE A 26 -9.21 15.92 -0.73
CA PHE A 26 -9.79 16.24 -2.05
C PHE A 26 -11.14 16.95 -1.96
N LEU A 27 -12.03 16.57 -1.04
CA LEU A 27 -13.37 17.16 -0.96
C LEU A 27 -13.39 18.52 -0.25
N PHE A 28 -12.62 18.66 0.83
CA PHE A 28 -12.64 19.84 1.67
C PHE A 28 -11.39 20.72 1.54
N ASN A 29 -10.51 20.40 0.61
CA ASN A 29 -9.24 21.14 0.40
C ASN A 29 -8.44 21.27 1.71
N PHE A 30 -8.50 20.22 2.53
CA PHE A 30 -7.86 20.20 3.84
C PHE A 30 -6.34 20.37 3.71
N ARG A 31 -5.84 21.47 4.20
CA ARG A 31 -4.42 21.82 4.17
C ARG A 31 -4.03 22.37 5.52
N PHE A 32 -2.89 21.96 6.03
CA PHE A 32 -2.31 22.56 7.21
C PHE A 32 -0.82 22.81 7.00
N SER A 33 -0.38 24.01 7.40
CA SER A 33 1.02 24.39 7.29
C SER A 33 1.78 23.92 8.51
N PHE A 34 2.86 23.21 8.29
CA PHE A 34 3.75 22.73 9.33
C PHE A 34 5.20 23.11 8.98
N PRO A 35 6.01 23.55 9.97
CA PRO A 35 7.43 23.80 9.72
C PRO A 35 8.14 22.46 9.52
N VAL A 36 8.69 22.26 8.33
CA VAL A 36 9.44 21.06 7.98
C VAL A 36 10.89 21.38 7.73
N PHE A 37 11.75 20.43 8.03
CA PHE A 37 13.15 20.47 7.65
C PHE A 37 13.34 19.62 6.40
N ALA A 38 13.64 20.25 5.28
CA ALA A 38 13.89 19.57 4.01
C ALA A 38 15.39 19.42 3.75
N VAL A 39 15.80 18.20 3.44
CA VAL A 39 17.15 17.93 2.95
C VAL A 39 17.33 18.50 1.54
N ILE A 40 16.31 18.39 0.70
CA ILE A 40 16.25 18.99 -0.64
C ILE A 40 14.85 19.59 -0.79
N SER A 41 14.80 20.87 -1.20
CA SER A 41 13.56 21.56 -1.55
C SER A 41 13.72 22.23 -2.91
N SER A 42 12.69 22.15 -3.76
CA SER A 42 12.69 22.65 -5.14
C SER A 42 11.40 23.42 -5.48
N TYR A 43 10.91 24.27 -4.56
CA TYR A 43 9.70 25.07 -4.82
C TYR A 43 9.93 26.23 -5.78
N SER A 44 10.91 27.07 -5.53
CA SER A 44 11.30 28.20 -6.42
C SER A 44 12.78 28.13 -6.82
N GLU A 45 13.61 27.70 -5.93
CA GLU A 45 15.04 27.44 -6.12
C GLU A 45 15.39 26.15 -5.39
N THR A 46 16.37 25.41 -5.91
CA THR A 46 16.85 24.20 -5.24
C THR A 46 17.68 24.59 -4.03
N LYS A 47 17.16 24.35 -2.83
CA LYS A 47 17.82 24.60 -1.54
C LYS A 47 18.06 23.30 -0.82
N PHE A 48 19.23 23.19 -0.18
CA PHE A 48 19.61 22.03 0.64
C PHE A 48 19.58 22.41 2.11
N PHE A 49 19.14 21.46 2.95
CA PHE A 49 19.11 21.61 4.41
C PHE A 49 18.39 22.88 4.88
N TRP A 50 17.20 23.13 4.36
CA TRP A 50 16.42 24.33 4.61
C TRP A 50 15.15 24.01 5.42
N SER A 51 14.81 24.90 6.37
CA SER A 51 13.58 24.82 7.14
C SER A 51 12.57 25.85 6.63
N PHE A 52 11.38 25.42 6.30
CA PHE A 52 10.30 26.29 5.82
C PHE A 52 8.94 25.69 6.19
N SER A 53 7.90 26.53 6.13
CA SER A 53 6.52 26.10 6.37
C SER A 53 5.86 25.70 5.07
N THR A 54 5.35 24.47 5.00
CA THR A 54 4.64 23.98 3.83
C THR A 54 3.36 23.25 4.24
N ASN A 55 2.49 22.97 3.26
CA ASN A 55 1.38 22.06 3.48
C ASN A 55 1.93 20.65 3.68
N PHE A 56 1.69 20.06 4.84
CA PHE A 56 2.19 18.74 5.21
C PHE A 56 1.12 17.64 5.11
N ALA A 57 -0.08 17.97 4.59
CA ALA A 57 -1.20 17.05 4.58
C ALA A 57 -0.98 15.86 3.62
N ASP A 58 -0.42 16.11 2.45
CA ASP A 58 -0.11 15.12 1.43
C ASP A 58 1.01 14.17 1.88
N GLU A 59 2.09 14.70 2.46
CA GLU A 59 3.17 13.86 3.01
C GLU A 59 2.66 12.98 4.16
N LEU A 60 1.81 13.53 5.04
CA LEU A 60 1.21 12.75 6.12
C LEU A 60 0.35 11.60 5.58
N ILE A 61 -0.47 11.85 4.56
CA ILE A 61 -1.29 10.82 3.92
C ILE A 61 -0.39 9.72 3.34
N LEU A 62 0.66 10.10 2.60
CA LEU A 62 1.59 9.14 2.00
C LEU A 62 2.33 8.32 3.07
N LEU A 63 2.71 8.94 4.18
CA LEU A 63 3.37 8.28 5.31
C LEU A 63 2.42 7.28 5.98
N LEU A 64 1.17 7.66 6.23
CA LEU A 64 0.16 6.78 6.81
C LEU A 64 -0.11 5.56 5.91
N PHE A 65 -0.23 5.75 4.59
CA PHE A 65 -0.35 4.65 3.64
C PHE A 65 0.88 3.73 3.69
N SER A 66 2.08 4.29 3.64
CA SER A 66 3.33 3.53 3.63
C SER A 66 3.47 2.67 4.89
N VAL A 67 3.31 3.27 6.07
CA VAL A 67 3.38 2.54 7.35
C VAL A 67 2.25 1.52 7.47
N GLY A 68 1.02 1.90 7.09
CA GLY A 68 -0.14 1.01 7.10
C GLY A 68 0.06 -0.23 6.22
N PHE A 69 0.58 -0.07 5.00
CA PHE A 69 0.90 -1.19 4.11
C PHE A 69 2.01 -2.08 4.68
N VAL A 70 3.11 -1.48 5.16
CA VAL A 70 4.21 -2.25 5.76
C VAL A 70 3.71 -3.10 6.92
N LEU A 71 2.96 -2.51 7.86
CA LEU A 71 2.43 -3.25 9.00
C LEU A 71 1.44 -4.34 8.57
N THR A 72 0.59 -4.08 7.59
CA THR A 72 -0.42 -5.06 7.15
C THR A 72 0.21 -6.22 6.37
N ILE A 73 1.15 -5.94 5.47
CA ILE A 73 1.76 -6.94 4.58
C ILE A 73 2.76 -7.81 5.34
N PHE A 74 3.59 -7.20 6.18
CA PHE A 74 4.65 -7.91 6.89
C PHE A 74 4.20 -8.51 8.23
N SER A 75 2.94 -8.36 8.63
CA SER A 75 2.39 -9.04 9.81
C SER A 75 2.01 -10.48 9.53
N SER A 76 2.23 -11.34 10.53
CA SER A 76 1.77 -12.74 10.49
C SER A 76 0.25 -12.81 10.63
N GLU A 77 -0.35 -13.91 10.19
CA GLU A 77 -1.77 -14.21 10.47
C GLU A 77 -1.92 -14.79 11.88
N LYS A 78 -3.09 -14.59 12.50
CA LYS A 78 -3.40 -15.12 13.85
C LYS A 78 -3.22 -16.63 13.93
N THR A 79 -3.61 -17.34 12.86
CA THR A 79 -3.40 -18.78 12.70
C THR A 79 -2.55 -18.97 11.45
N GLU A 80 -1.22 -19.05 11.62
CA GLU A 80 -0.31 -19.16 10.48
C GLU A 80 -0.14 -20.64 10.08
N TYR A 81 -0.86 -21.05 9.05
CA TYR A 81 -0.71 -22.36 8.44
C TYR A 81 0.57 -22.40 7.57
N ARG A 82 1.16 -23.59 7.47
CA ARG A 82 2.37 -23.83 6.66
C ARG A 82 2.18 -23.40 5.19
N GLU A 83 0.96 -23.55 4.69
CA GLU A 83 0.57 -23.18 3.33
C GLU A 83 0.61 -21.66 3.07
N TYR A 84 0.47 -20.82 4.11
CA TYR A 84 0.49 -19.35 3.94
C TYR A 84 1.84 -18.84 3.47
N LYS A 85 2.95 -19.50 3.80
CA LYS A 85 4.28 -19.15 3.24
C LYS A 85 4.31 -19.33 1.72
N LEU A 86 3.71 -20.41 1.21
CA LEU A 86 3.61 -20.65 -0.23
C LEU A 86 2.67 -19.66 -0.90
N ILE A 87 1.53 -19.34 -0.27
CA ILE A 87 0.57 -18.35 -0.77
C ILE A 87 1.24 -16.97 -0.88
N ARG A 88 1.98 -16.53 0.15
CA ARG A 88 2.71 -15.25 0.13
C ARG A 88 3.70 -15.18 -1.04
N ARG A 89 4.48 -16.24 -1.25
CA ARG A 89 5.44 -16.31 -2.37
C ARG A 89 4.72 -16.22 -3.73
N LYS A 90 3.62 -16.95 -3.89
CA LYS A 90 2.79 -16.86 -5.09
C LYS A 90 2.16 -15.49 -5.27
N ALA A 91 1.64 -14.87 -4.19
CA ALA A 91 1.06 -13.53 -4.23
C ALA A 91 2.09 -12.50 -4.70
N ILE A 92 3.33 -12.54 -4.17
CA ILE A 92 4.42 -11.66 -4.62
C ILE A 92 4.70 -11.86 -6.11
N TYR A 93 4.80 -13.11 -6.57
CA TYR A 93 5.05 -13.41 -7.98
C TYR A 93 3.96 -12.81 -8.89
N TYR A 94 2.67 -13.02 -8.57
CA TYR A 94 1.57 -12.47 -9.35
C TYR A 94 1.51 -10.93 -9.28
N THR A 95 1.86 -10.36 -8.13
CA THR A 95 1.97 -8.90 -7.99
C THR A 95 3.01 -8.34 -8.94
N ILE A 96 4.22 -8.90 -8.95
CA ILE A 96 5.31 -8.44 -9.83
C ILE A 96 4.92 -8.58 -11.31
N MET A 97 4.29 -9.70 -11.70
CA MET A 97 3.85 -9.90 -13.08
C MET A 97 2.77 -8.88 -13.50
N ALA A 98 1.79 -8.62 -12.63
CA ALA A 98 0.76 -7.63 -12.89
C ALA A 98 1.34 -6.21 -12.97
N GLU A 99 2.30 -5.91 -12.10
CA GLU A 99 3.00 -4.62 -12.05
C GLU A 99 3.79 -4.33 -13.33
N ILE A 100 4.54 -5.32 -13.81
CA ILE A 100 5.28 -5.20 -15.07
C ILE A 100 4.30 -4.97 -16.23
N GLY A 101 3.19 -5.71 -16.28
CA GLY A 101 2.16 -5.52 -17.30
C GLY A 101 1.55 -4.11 -17.25
N TYR A 102 1.27 -3.60 -16.06
CA TYR A 102 0.75 -2.24 -15.86
C TYR A 102 1.76 -1.17 -16.30
N LEU A 103 3.04 -1.32 -15.94
CA LEU A 103 4.10 -0.40 -16.36
C LEU A 103 4.25 -0.36 -17.88
N ILE A 104 4.27 -1.53 -18.54
CA ILE A 104 4.34 -1.61 -20.00
C ILE A 104 3.13 -0.88 -20.62
N PHE A 105 1.93 -1.11 -20.07
CA PHE A 105 0.71 -0.44 -20.55
C PHE A 105 0.83 1.08 -20.41
N ILE A 106 1.24 1.59 -19.27
CA ILE A 106 1.42 3.05 -19.07
C ILE A 106 2.43 3.62 -20.05
N ILE A 107 3.58 2.98 -20.21
CA ILE A 107 4.65 3.46 -21.09
C ILE A 107 4.19 3.54 -22.55
N LEU A 108 3.38 2.58 -23.00
CA LEU A 108 2.96 2.52 -24.40
C LEU A 108 1.75 3.40 -24.70
N PHE A 109 0.84 3.58 -23.72
CA PHE A 109 -0.49 4.18 -23.97
C PHE A 109 -0.76 5.48 -23.23
N SER A 110 0.12 5.93 -22.34
CA SER A 110 -0.10 7.14 -21.55
C SER A 110 0.97 8.18 -21.80
N PHE A 111 0.57 9.45 -22.01
CA PHE A 111 1.47 10.53 -22.30
C PHE A 111 1.09 11.80 -21.52
N GLY A 112 2.07 12.69 -21.32
CA GLY A 112 1.85 13.99 -20.66
C GLY A 112 1.50 13.88 -19.17
N SER A 113 0.60 14.73 -18.68
CA SER A 113 0.19 14.77 -17.27
C SER A 113 -0.47 13.48 -16.79
N ALA A 114 -1.19 12.78 -17.68
CA ALA A 114 -1.79 11.49 -17.37
C ALA A 114 -0.73 10.43 -17.05
N PHE A 115 0.39 10.41 -17.77
CA PHE A 115 1.51 9.52 -17.48
C PHE A 115 2.05 9.72 -16.06
N ILE A 116 2.27 10.97 -15.67
CA ILE A 116 2.78 11.32 -14.32
C ILE A 116 1.79 10.85 -13.24
N ALA A 117 0.50 11.12 -13.43
CA ALA A 117 -0.54 10.69 -12.48
C ALA A 117 -0.58 9.17 -12.31
N LEU A 118 -0.49 8.40 -13.41
CA LEU A 118 -0.49 6.94 -13.38
C LEU A 118 0.78 6.37 -12.74
N VAL A 119 1.94 7.01 -12.92
CA VAL A 119 3.19 6.65 -12.24
C VAL A 119 3.10 6.90 -10.73
N ILE A 120 2.44 7.97 -10.29
CA ILE A 120 2.19 8.21 -8.86
C ILE A 120 1.28 7.12 -8.26
N ILE A 121 0.21 6.74 -8.98
CA ILE A 121 -0.66 5.63 -8.57
C ILE A 121 0.12 4.32 -8.48
N ASN A 122 1.06 4.09 -9.39
CA ASN A 122 1.91 2.92 -9.41
C ASN A 122 2.74 2.74 -8.13
N LEU A 123 3.07 3.82 -7.42
CA LEU A 123 3.81 3.74 -6.15
C LEU A 123 3.10 2.87 -5.10
N PHE A 124 1.77 2.86 -5.08
CA PHE A 124 0.97 2.09 -4.10
C PHE A 124 0.32 0.84 -4.69
N LEU A 125 0.24 0.74 -6.01
CA LEU A 125 -0.41 -0.36 -6.72
C LEU A 125 0.11 -1.75 -6.31
N PRO A 126 1.43 -2.01 -6.22
CA PRO A 126 1.95 -3.32 -5.84
C PRO A 126 1.52 -3.76 -4.44
N PHE A 127 1.38 -2.84 -3.50
CA PHE A 127 0.89 -3.15 -2.15
C PHE A 127 -0.56 -3.59 -2.17
N VAL A 128 -1.41 -2.89 -2.93
CA VAL A 128 -2.83 -3.22 -3.10
C VAL A 128 -2.97 -4.59 -3.80
N LEU A 129 -2.26 -4.79 -4.91
CA LEU A 129 -2.28 -6.06 -5.65
C LEU A 129 -1.84 -7.23 -4.78
N TYR A 130 -0.77 -7.06 -4.01
CA TYR A 130 -0.33 -8.09 -3.08
C TYR A 130 -1.41 -8.46 -2.07
N LEU A 131 -2.06 -7.49 -1.44
CA LEU A 131 -3.14 -7.75 -0.49
C LEU A 131 -4.32 -8.48 -1.15
N VAL A 132 -4.69 -8.08 -2.36
CA VAL A 132 -5.75 -8.73 -3.12
C VAL A 132 -5.38 -10.19 -3.42
N PHE A 133 -4.23 -10.45 -4.04
CA PHE A 133 -3.81 -11.81 -4.39
C PHE A 133 -3.64 -12.70 -3.17
N PHE A 134 -3.02 -12.18 -2.12
CA PHE A 134 -2.86 -12.94 -0.87
C PHE A 134 -4.20 -13.31 -0.25
N ASN A 135 -5.15 -12.38 -0.11
CA ASN A 135 -6.44 -12.65 0.49
C ASN A 135 -7.30 -13.59 -0.37
N VAL A 136 -7.29 -13.43 -1.69
CA VAL A 136 -8.02 -14.34 -2.60
C VAL A 136 -7.49 -15.78 -2.49
N MET A 137 -6.17 -15.97 -2.50
CA MET A 137 -5.57 -17.30 -2.38
C MET A 137 -5.82 -17.90 -0.98
N LYS A 138 -5.73 -17.10 0.07
CA LYS A 138 -6.04 -17.51 1.45
C LYS A 138 -7.48 -18.02 1.56
N LEU A 139 -8.44 -17.28 1.02
CA LEU A 139 -9.85 -17.68 1.01
C LEU A 139 -10.08 -19.01 0.26
N LYS A 140 -9.40 -19.23 -0.87
CA LYS A 140 -9.48 -20.51 -1.60
C LYS A 140 -9.01 -21.68 -0.74
N VAL A 141 -7.90 -21.54 -0.05
CA VAL A 141 -7.36 -22.61 0.83
C VAL A 141 -8.29 -22.87 2.02
N LEU A 142 -8.83 -21.84 2.64
CA LEU A 142 -9.79 -21.99 3.75
C LEU A 142 -11.04 -22.73 3.30
N ARG A 143 -11.62 -22.38 2.14
CA ARG A 143 -12.79 -23.06 1.56
C ARG A 143 -12.51 -24.53 1.24
N MET A 144 -11.33 -24.87 0.72
CA MET A 144 -10.95 -26.27 0.46
C MET A 144 -10.85 -27.06 1.76
N LYS A 145 -10.25 -26.50 2.81
CA LYS A 145 -10.15 -27.17 4.12
C LYS A 145 -11.51 -27.41 4.75
N GLN A 146 -12.45 -26.47 4.63
CA GLN A 146 -13.83 -26.65 5.11
C GLN A 146 -14.56 -27.77 4.35
N LYS A 147 -14.43 -27.82 3.02
CA LYS A 147 -15.04 -28.91 2.22
C LYS A 147 -14.52 -30.29 2.63
N LEU A 148 -13.20 -30.44 2.78
CA LEU A 148 -12.60 -31.71 3.23
C LEU A 148 -13.11 -32.13 4.61
N LYS A 149 -13.23 -31.20 5.55
CA LYS A 149 -13.76 -31.49 6.90
C LYS A 149 -15.22 -32.00 6.86
N ASN A 150 -16.05 -31.41 6.00
CA ASN A 150 -17.46 -31.79 5.88
C ASN A 150 -17.65 -33.13 5.10
N THR A 151 -16.65 -33.61 4.35
CA THR A 151 -16.71 -34.88 3.61
C THR A 151 -16.21 -36.05 4.48
N THR A 152 -15.47 -35.78 5.55
CA THR A 152 -14.92 -36.77 6.48
C THR A 152 -15.73 -36.92 7.77
N SER A 153 -16.80 -36.17 7.93
CA SER A 153 -17.81 -36.24 9.01
C SER A 153 -19.07 -36.90 8.49
#